data_873cfa6101334fa12346804f9652681c
#
_entry.id   873cfa6101334fa12346804f9652681c
#
_cell.length_a   1.000
_cell.length_b   1.000
_cell.length_c   1.000
_cell.angle_alpha   90.00
_cell.angle_beta   90.00
_cell.angle_gamma   90.00
#
_symmetry.space_group_name_H-M   'P 1'
#
loop_
_entity.id
_entity.type
_entity.pdbx_description
1 polymer ?
#
loop_
_entity_poly.entity_id
_entity_poly.type
_entity_poly.pdbx_seq_one_letter_code
_entity_poly.pdbx_strand_id
1 'polypeptide(L)'
;MHFTYCPHCGEKLVQKEIGDEGKMPYCKNCEIPLWDSFTTCVICAVVKEHKEIALLRQNYVSADSYVCVAGVMKIGESAEKTAAREVAEEIGQKAEKITFIRSFPYEKKEMLMLGYKVEVKKEDLVLSGEVDQAQWFSMEEAREKLRPGSIAWQLVDQVINETMTVWNQSATAVVIKDQKVLLARHTYGGGKGKLIVPGGYLEKGESPEEAVRREYREETGVEIKPEELIGIRFNQRDWYSAFRAEYVAGDPRSDGDENSEVVWVDVQEAMTREDVPDLTKKLIACALSEKEGWEEIPFQSTTKNQHLYGRR
;
A
#
# COMPACT_ATOMS: atom_id res chain seq x y z
N MET A 1 17.67 -12.46 -27.62
CA MET A 1 17.99 -13.79 -28.23
C MET A 1 18.36 -13.55 -29.68
N HIS A 2 19.62 -13.88 -30.02
CA HIS A 2 20.15 -13.68 -31.36
C HIS A 2 20.03 -14.99 -32.16
N PHE A 3 19.43 -14.94 -33.32
CA PHE A 3 19.25 -16.10 -34.18
C PHE A 3 20.42 -16.30 -35.14
N THR A 4 20.95 -17.54 -35.20
CA THR A 4 21.92 -17.97 -36.23
C THR A 4 21.25 -18.79 -37.32
N TYR A 5 20.18 -19.48 -36.95
CA TYR A 5 19.34 -20.32 -37.83
C TYR A 5 17.89 -19.88 -37.75
N CYS A 6 17.16 -20.03 -38.83
CA CYS A 6 15.74 -19.69 -38.87
C CYS A 6 14.92 -20.63 -37.94
N PRO A 7 14.14 -20.10 -36.99
CA PRO A 7 13.33 -20.93 -36.10
C PRO A 7 12.15 -21.61 -36.81
N HIS A 8 11.81 -21.19 -38.04
CA HIS A 8 10.70 -21.74 -38.80
C HIS A 8 11.14 -22.90 -39.71
N CYS A 9 12.31 -22.86 -40.35
CA CYS A 9 12.73 -23.84 -41.33
C CYS A 9 14.14 -24.42 -41.10
N GLY A 10 14.87 -23.93 -40.09
CA GLY A 10 16.22 -24.41 -39.78
C GLY A 10 17.35 -23.90 -40.72
N GLU A 11 17.01 -23.10 -41.75
CA GLU A 11 18.01 -22.54 -42.68
C GLU A 11 18.96 -21.59 -41.96
N LYS A 12 20.24 -21.59 -42.35
CA LYS A 12 21.23 -20.68 -41.83
C LYS A 12 20.92 -19.26 -42.30
N LEU A 13 20.89 -18.30 -41.38
CA LEU A 13 20.58 -16.90 -41.69
C LEU A 13 21.73 -16.21 -42.40
N VAL A 14 21.36 -15.27 -43.27
CA VAL A 14 22.29 -14.35 -43.94
C VAL A 14 22.01 -12.92 -43.48
N GLN A 15 22.98 -12.03 -43.63
CA GLN A 15 22.78 -10.60 -43.40
C GLN A 15 22.17 -9.96 -44.67
N LYS A 16 21.08 -9.23 -44.51
CA LYS A 16 20.40 -8.48 -45.58
C LYS A 16 20.07 -7.07 -45.09
N GLU A 17 20.27 -6.07 -45.91
CA GLU A 17 19.80 -4.70 -45.61
C GLU A 17 18.28 -4.64 -45.68
N ILE A 18 17.68 -4.11 -44.61
CA ILE A 18 16.21 -3.96 -44.46
C ILE A 18 15.91 -2.50 -44.12
N GLY A 19 15.65 -1.70 -45.13
CA GLY A 19 15.30 -0.28 -44.98
C GLY A 19 16.31 0.48 -44.14
N ASP A 20 15.85 1.22 -43.13
CA ASP A 20 16.64 2.02 -42.19
C ASP A 20 17.21 1.21 -41.01
N GLU A 21 16.80 -0.06 -40.85
CA GLU A 21 17.31 -0.96 -39.82
C GLU A 21 18.73 -1.48 -40.13
N GLY A 22 19.23 -1.26 -41.34
CA GLY A 22 20.54 -1.72 -41.77
C GLY A 22 20.61 -3.24 -42.00
N LYS A 23 21.74 -3.85 -41.62
CA LYS A 23 21.99 -5.29 -41.84
C LYS A 23 21.32 -6.12 -40.74
N MET A 24 20.29 -6.88 -41.16
CA MET A 24 19.50 -7.76 -40.29
C MET A 24 19.67 -9.22 -40.66
N PRO A 25 19.60 -10.15 -39.67
CA PRO A 25 19.48 -11.58 -39.97
C PRO A 25 18.25 -11.85 -40.85
N TYR A 26 18.42 -12.58 -41.96
CA TYR A 26 17.38 -12.83 -42.93
C TYR A 26 17.38 -14.31 -43.37
N CYS A 27 16.22 -14.92 -43.36
CA CYS A 27 16.02 -16.26 -43.89
C CYS A 27 15.68 -16.19 -45.40
N LYS A 28 16.54 -16.74 -46.26
CA LYS A 28 16.29 -16.78 -47.70
C LYS A 28 15.17 -17.71 -48.07
N ASN A 29 14.98 -18.82 -47.33
CA ASN A 29 13.96 -19.79 -47.62
C ASN A 29 12.55 -19.35 -47.23
N CYS A 30 12.42 -18.68 -46.07
CA CYS A 30 11.14 -18.14 -45.60
C CYS A 30 10.88 -16.70 -46.05
N GLU A 31 11.88 -16.05 -46.67
CA GLU A 31 11.86 -14.66 -47.13
C GLU A 31 11.49 -13.63 -46.05
N ILE A 32 11.92 -13.87 -44.79
CA ILE A 32 11.62 -13.02 -43.63
C ILE A 32 12.88 -12.50 -42.95
N PRO A 33 12.88 -11.24 -42.48
CA PRO A 33 13.85 -10.78 -41.50
C PRO A 33 13.56 -11.38 -40.13
N LEU A 34 14.61 -11.56 -39.32
CA LEU A 34 14.49 -12.05 -37.95
C LEU A 34 15.03 -11.01 -36.99
N TRP A 35 14.15 -10.50 -36.18
CA TRP A 35 14.46 -9.52 -35.15
C TRP A 35 14.97 -10.23 -33.91
N ASP A 36 15.86 -9.55 -33.18
CA ASP A 36 16.23 -10.02 -31.86
C ASP A 36 15.00 -10.07 -30.97
N SER A 37 14.82 -11.18 -30.28
CA SER A 37 13.68 -11.38 -29.40
C SER A 37 14.11 -11.41 -27.94
N PHE A 38 13.26 -10.95 -27.06
CA PHE A 38 13.42 -11.03 -25.61
C PHE A 38 12.11 -11.54 -24.99
N THR A 39 12.23 -12.16 -23.81
CA THR A 39 11.06 -12.62 -23.08
C THR A 39 10.36 -11.44 -22.42
N THR A 40 9.06 -11.31 -22.63
CA THR A 40 8.25 -10.29 -21.96
C THR A 40 7.57 -10.89 -20.74
N CYS A 41 7.74 -10.23 -19.60
CA CYS A 41 7.19 -10.61 -18.31
C CYS A 41 6.48 -9.44 -17.66
N VAL A 42 5.59 -9.74 -16.72
CA VAL A 42 5.06 -8.75 -15.78
C VAL A 42 5.72 -8.90 -14.42
N ILE A 43 5.76 -7.82 -13.66
CA ILE A 43 6.12 -7.80 -12.24
C ILE A 43 5.12 -6.89 -11.52
N CYS A 44 4.53 -7.37 -10.42
CA CYS A 44 3.39 -6.75 -9.77
C CYS A 44 3.71 -6.38 -8.33
N ALA A 45 3.64 -5.12 -7.99
CA ALA A 45 3.49 -4.67 -6.61
C ALA A 45 1.99 -4.80 -6.25
N VAL A 46 1.65 -5.86 -5.52
CA VAL A 46 0.26 -6.12 -5.10
C VAL A 46 -0.02 -5.36 -3.83
N VAL A 47 -0.95 -4.41 -3.91
CA VAL A 47 -1.26 -3.43 -2.86
C VAL A 47 -2.66 -3.66 -2.33
N LYS A 48 -2.78 -3.67 -1.00
CA LYS A 48 -4.05 -3.74 -0.29
C LYS A 48 -4.30 -2.41 0.41
N GLU A 49 -5.47 -1.80 0.13
CA GLU A 49 -5.95 -0.57 0.79
C GLU A 49 -4.94 0.58 0.86
N HIS A 50 -4.00 0.64 -0.10
CA HIS A 50 -2.89 1.62 -0.13
C HIS A 50 -1.98 1.61 1.12
N LYS A 51 -2.04 0.54 1.93
CA LYS A 51 -1.33 0.43 3.21
C LYS A 51 -0.29 -0.68 3.23
N GLU A 52 -0.56 -1.80 2.57
CA GLU A 52 0.25 -3.01 2.62
C GLU A 52 0.61 -3.52 1.22
N ILE A 53 1.75 -4.17 1.11
CA ILE A 53 2.24 -4.82 -0.11
C ILE A 53 2.49 -6.29 0.17
N ALA A 54 1.96 -7.16 -0.70
CA ALA A 54 2.28 -8.58 -0.65
C ALA A 54 3.66 -8.84 -1.25
N LEU A 55 4.50 -9.53 -0.53
CA LEU A 55 5.78 -10.03 -1.01
C LEU A 55 5.87 -11.54 -0.84
N LEU A 56 6.60 -12.17 -1.75
CA LEU A 56 6.75 -13.61 -1.86
C LEU A 56 8.15 -14.07 -1.51
N ARG A 57 8.26 -15.34 -1.09
CA ARG A 57 9.51 -16.11 -1.16
C ARG A 57 9.34 -17.23 -2.17
N GLN A 58 10.30 -17.33 -3.06
CA GLN A 58 10.39 -18.38 -4.08
C GLN A 58 11.86 -18.82 -4.14
N ASN A 59 12.20 -19.94 -3.53
CA ASN A 59 13.58 -20.40 -3.37
C ASN A 59 14.32 -20.56 -4.69
N TYR A 60 13.61 -20.87 -5.78
CA TYR A 60 14.21 -20.96 -7.12
C TYR A 60 14.55 -19.61 -7.75
N VAL A 61 13.97 -18.51 -7.23
CA VAL A 61 14.26 -17.13 -7.65
C VAL A 61 15.30 -16.49 -6.74
N SER A 62 15.10 -16.57 -5.44
CA SER A 62 15.99 -16.02 -4.41
C SER A 62 15.79 -16.74 -3.08
N ALA A 63 16.87 -17.34 -2.54
CA ALA A 63 16.83 -18.01 -1.25
C ALA A 63 16.75 -17.02 -0.07
N ASP A 64 17.31 -15.81 -0.22
CA ASP A 64 17.59 -14.92 0.91
C ASP A 64 16.74 -13.64 0.94
N SER A 65 15.97 -13.34 -0.11
CA SER A 65 15.18 -12.11 -0.20
C SER A 65 13.77 -12.35 -0.70
N TYR A 66 12.86 -11.48 -0.27
CA TYR A 66 11.52 -11.43 -0.82
C TYR A 66 11.54 -10.90 -2.26
N VAL A 67 10.50 -11.25 -3.02
CA VAL A 67 10.26 -10.82 -4.40
C VAL A 67 8.81 -10.39 -4.58
N CYS A 68 8.50 -9.71 -5.68
CA CYS A 68 7.13 -9.42 -6.09
C CYS A 68 6.56 -10.57 -6.92
N VAL A 69 5.23 -10.67 -7.00
CA VAL A 69 4.54 -11.52 -7.99
C VAL A 69 5.05 -11.19 -9.39
N ALA A 70 5.41 -12.22 -10.17
CA ALA A 70 5.92 -12.01 -11.52
C ALA A 70 5.68 -13.24 -12.40
N GLY A 71 5.42 -13.02 -13.70
CA GLY A 71 5.27 -14.13 -14.62
C GLY A 71 5.45 -13.75 -16.08
N VAL A 72 5.62 -14.79 -16.90
CA VAL A 72 5.80 -14.66 -18.36
C VAL A 72 4.45 -14.44 -19.04
N MET A 73 4.42 -13.48 -19.97
CA MET A 73 3.25 -13.28 -20.82
C MET A 73 3.04 -14.46 -21.77
N LYS A 74 1.80 -14.94 -21.84
CA LYS A 74 1.40 -15.99 -22.78
C LYS A 74 0.96 -15.36 -24.11
N ILE A 75 1.11 -16.09 -25.21
CA ILE A 75 0.65 -15.66 -26.52
C ILE A 75 -0.85 -15.36 -26.47
N GLY A 76 -1.25 -14.15 -26.91
CA GLY A 76 -2.65 -13.72 -26.91
C GLY A 76 -3.12 -13.05 -25.60
N GLU A 77 -2.26 -12.96 -24.59
CA GLU A 77 -2.57 -12.16 -23.38
C GLU A 77 -2.10 -10.71 -23.52
N SER A 78 -2.86 -9.78 -22.98
CA SER A 78 -2.34 -8.45 -22.67
C SER A 78 -1.54 -8.49 -21.35
N ALA A 79 -0.68 -7.50 -21.14
CA ALA A 79 0.15 -7.43 -19.93
C ALA A 79 -0.71 -7.30 -18.64
N GLU A 80 -1.84 -6.58 -18.71
CA GLU A 80 -2.79 -6.46 -17.59
C GLU A 80 -3.48 -7.79 -17.29
N LYS A 81 -3.84 -8.58 -18.32
CA LYS A 81 -4.41 -9.92 -18.13
C LYS A 81 -3.39 -10.85 -17.51
N THR A 82 -2.14 -10.78 -17.96
CA THR A 82 -1.04 -11.54 -17.35
C THR A 82 -0.85 -11.14 -15.88
N ALA A 83 -0.83 -9.86 -15.56
CA ALA A 83 -0.70 -9.37 -14.19
C ALA A 83 -1.84 -9.89 -13.28
N ALA A 84 -3.10 -9.82 -13.77
CA ALA A 84 -4.25 -10.35 -13.03
C ALA A 84 -4.15 -11.86 -12.81
N ARG A 85 -3.73 -12.61 -13.85
CA ARG A 85 -3.57 -14.07 -13.79
C ARG A 85 -2.49 -14.47 -12.80
N GLU A 86 -1.30 -13.87 -12.87
CA GLU A 86 -0.19 -14.21 -11.97
C GLU A 86 -0.53 -13.91 -10.50
N VAL A 87 -1.19 -12.77 -10.23
CA VAL A 87 -1.66 -12.43 -8.88
C VAL A 87 -2.68 -13.45 -8.37
N ALA A 88 -3.58 -13.92 -9.24
CA ALA A 88 -4.55 -14.95 -8.85
C ALA A 88 -3.89 -16.35 -8.70
N GLU A 89 -2.97 -16.72 -9.59
CA GLU A 89 -2.29 -18.01 -9.58
C GLU A 89 -1.32 -18.13 -8.40
N GLU A 90 -0.46 -17.13 -8.15
CA GLU A 90 0.59 -17.22 -7.14
C GLU A 90 0.10 -17.00 -5.70
N ILE A 91 -0.84 -16.08 -5.47
CA ILE A 91 -1.27 -15.68 -4.12
C ILE A 91 -2.79 -15.67 -3.89
N GLY A 92 -3.58 -16.16 -4.85
CA GLY A 92 -5.03 -16.31 -4.72
C GLY A 92 -5.82 -14.99 -4.67
N GLN A 93 -5.21 -13.85 -5.03
CA GLN A 93 -5.88 -12.55 -4.93
C GLN A 93 -6.54 -12.13 -6.24
N LYS A 94 -7.71 -11.51 -6.14
CA LYS A 94 -8.42 -10.96 -7.28
C LYS A 94 -8.04 -9.49 -7.49
N ALA A 95 -7.46 -9.20 -8.66
CA ALA A 95 -7.15 -7.83 -9.04
C ALA A 95 -8.43 -7.00 -9.25
N GLU A 96 -8.51 -5.83 -8.61
CA GLU A 96 -9.59 -4.85 -8.79
C GLU A 96 -9.18 -3.73 -9.73
N LYS A 97 -7.94 -3.26 -9.57
CA LYS A 97 -7.38 -2.22 -10.41
C LYS A 97 -5.93 -2.54 -10.73
N ILE A 98 -5.57 -2.38 -11.99
CA ILE A 98 -4.23 -2.64 -12.50
C ILE A 98 -3.72 -1.35 -13.15
N THR A 99 -2.59 -0.84 -12.67
CA THR A 99 -2.00 0.41 -13.15
C THR A 99 -0.57 0.13 -13.60
N PHE A 100 -0.26 0.44 -14.86
CA PHE A 100 1.09 0.37 -15.37
C PHE A 100 1.96 1.44 -14.68
N ILE A 101 3.14 1.04 -14.22
CA ILE A 101 4.10 1.93 -13.56
C ILE A 101 5.23 2.28 -14.52
N ARG A 102 6.00 1.28 -14.95
CA ARG A 102 7.09 1.45 -15.93
C ARG A 102 7.60 0.10 -16.44
N SER A 103 8.43 0.15 -17.46
CA SER A 103 9.18 -1.01 -17.95
C SER A 103 10.59 -1.06 -17.37
N PHE A 104 11.11 -2.27 -17.21
CA PHE A 104 12.45 -2.55 -16.70
C PHE A 104 13.16 -3.51 -17.66
N PRO A 105 14.22 -3.06 -18.37
CA PRO A 105 15.05 -3.97 -19.13
C PRO A 105 15.89 -4.83 -18.17
N TYR A 106 15.90 -6.13 -18.39
CA TYR A 106 16.72 -7.07 -17.65
C TYR A 106 17.67 -7.80 -18.60
N GLU A 107 18.74 -7.09 -18.99
CA GLU A 107 19.70 -7.52 -19.99
C GLU A 107 20.32 -8.89 -19.70
N LYS A 108 20.66 -9.17 -18.43
CA LYS A 108 21.29 -10.44 -18.02
C LYS A 108 20.48 -11.68 -18.37
N LYS A 109 19.15 -11.55 -18.50
CA LYS A 109 18.24 -12.65 -18.86
C LYS A 109 17.51 -12.40 -20.18
N GLU A 110 17.89 -11.38 -20.94
CA GLU A 110 17.22 -10.97 -22.18
C GLU A 110 15.70 -10.84 -21.98
N MET A 111 15.29 -10.12 -20.94
CA MET A 111 13.88 -9.95 -20.57
C MET A 111 13.48 -8.48 -20.53
N LEU A 112 12.23 -8.20 -20.87
CA LEU A 112 11.56 -6.94 -20.59
C LEU A 112 10.50 -7.19 -19.52
N MET A 113 10.61 -6.57 -18.37
CA MET A 113 9.62 -6.67 -17.31
C MET A 113 8.74 -5.42 -17.28
N LEU A 114 7.43 -5.62 -17.39
CA LEU A 114 6.42 -4.58 -17.31
C LEU A 114 5.92 -4.50 -15.86
N GLY A 115 6.22 -3.40 -15.19
CA GLY A 115 5.90 -3.18 -13.79
C GLY A 115 4.50 -2.62 -13.60
N TYR A 116 3.72 -3.28 -12.75
CA TYR A 116 2.34 -2.91 -12.41
C TYR A 116 2.15 -2.73 -10.91
N LYS A 117 1.33 -1.75 -10.53
CA LYS A 117 0.62 -1.73 -9.27
C LYS A 117 -0.71 -2.46 -9.45
N VAL A 118 -0.96 -3.47 -8.63
CA VAL A 118 -2.21 -4.24 -8.62
C VAL A 118 -2.90 -4.06 -7.29
N GLU A 119 -4.04 -3.38 -7.30
CA GLU A 119 -4.85 -3.15 -6.12
C GLU A 119 -5.82 -4.33 -5.93
N VAL A 120 -5.88 -4.87 -4.72
CA VAL A 120 -6.71 -6.03 -4.37
C VAL A 120 -7.53 -5.76 -3.12
N LYS A 121 -8.67 -6.44 -2.96
CA LYS A 121 -9.40 -6.49 -1.69
C LYS A 121 -8.68 -7.40 -0.70
N LYS A 122 -9.06 -7.25 0.57
CA LYS A 122 -8.52 -8.06 1.65
C LYS A 122 -9.12 -9.46 1.62
N GLU A 123 -8.31 -10.43 1.21
CA GLU A 123 -8.60 -11.85 1.34
C GLU A 123 -7.35 -12.58 1.85
N ASP A 124 -7.53 -13.77 2.42
CA ASP A 124 -6.40 -14.60 2.84
C ASP A 124 -5.53 -14.96 1.65
N LEU A 125 -4.21 -14.98 1.84
CA LEU A 125 -3.26 -15.39 0.81
C LEU A 125 -3.35 -16.91 0.59
N VAL A 126 -3.70 -17.31 -0.63
CA VAL A 126 -3.75 -18.71 -1.05
C VAL A 126 -2.59 -18.95 -2.00
N LEU A 127 -1.59 -19.70 -1.54
CA LEU A 127 -0.33 -19.89 -2.24
C LEU A 127 -0.41 -21.02 -3.26
N SER A 128 0.20 -20.82 -4.44
CA SER A 128 0.46 -21.88 -5.39
C SER A 128 1.63 -22.78 -4.96
N GLY A 129 1.84 -23.88 -5.66
CA GLY A 129 3.01 -24.76 -5.43
C GLY A 129 4.37 -24.12 -5.80
N GLU A 130 4.39 -22.98 -6.45
CA GLU A 130 5.60 -22.24 -6.85
C GLU A 130 6.03 -21.20 -5.80
N VAL A 131 5.17 -20.92 -4.82
CA VAL A 131 5.40 -19.92 -3.78
C VAL A 131 5.61 -20.59 -2.43
N ASP A 132 6.81 -20.47 -1.87
CA ASP A 132 7.15 -21.06 -0.57
C ASP A 132 6.50 -20.33 0.59
N GLN A 133 6.39 -18.99 0.49
CA GLN A 133 5.81 -18.11 1.50
C GLN A 133 5.31 -16.83 0.86
N ALA A 134 4.20 -16.27 1.36
CA ALA A 134 3.79 -14.91 1.09
C ALA A 134 3.28 -14.23 2.36
N GLN A 135 3.52 -12.92 2.46
CA GLN A 135 3.07 -12.10 3.59
C GLN A 135 2.74 -10.68 3.15
N TRP A 136 1.81 -10.07 3.85
CA TRP A 136 1.56 -8.64 3.78
C TRP A 136 2.56 -7.89 4.66
N PHE A 137 3.11 -6.83 4.13
CA PHE A 137 4.03 -5.93 4.83
C PHE A 137 3.54 -4.50 4.68
N SER A 138 3.74 -3.68 5.70
CA SER A 138 3.60 -2.23 5.51
C SER A 138 4.49 -1.76 4.35
N MET A 139 4.17 -0.62 3.75
CA MET A 139 4.95 -0.12 2.62
C MET A 139 6.43 0.09 2.96
N GLU A 140 6.72 0.57 4.16
CA GLU A 140 8.08 0.75 4.67
C GLU A 140 8.81 -0.59 4.84
N GLU A 141 8.18 -1.56 5.51
CA GLU A 141 8.75 -2.90 5.69
C GLU A 141 8.96 -3.62 4.36
N ALA A 142 8.01 -3.52 3.41
CA ALA A 142 8.13 -4.14 2.10
C ALA A 142 9.40 -3.70 1.36
N ARG A 143 9.70 -2.39 1.41
CA ARG A 143 10.92 -1.84 0.81
C ARG A 143 12.19 -2.41 1.44
N GLU A 144 12.22 -2.60 2.77
CA GLU A 144 13.37 -3.13 3.51
C GLU A 144 13.57 -4.64 3.29
N LYS A 145 12.48 -5.40 3.03
CA LYS A 145 12.54 -6.84 2.76
C LYS A 145 13.06 -7.19 1.37
N LEU A 146 13.00 -6.25 0.44
CA LEU A 146 13.47 -6.43 -0.93
C LEU A 146 14.96 -6.14 -1.05
N ARG A 147 15.64 -6.86 -1.95
CA ARG A 147 17.05 -6.61 -2.25
C ARG A 147 17.22 -5.21 -2.86
N PRO A 148 18.00 -4.29 -2.24
CA PRO A 148 18.22 -2.96 -2.76
C PRO A 148 18.70 -2.95 -4.21
N GLY A 149 18.12 -2.08 -5.05
CA GLY A 149 18.44 -1.94 -6.46
C GLY A 149 17.90 -3.03 -7.39
N SER A 150 17.23 -4.07 -6.85
CA SER A 150 16.52 -5.04 -7.70
C SER A 150 15.32 -4.39 -8.40
N ILE A 151 14.82 -5.02 -9.48
CA ILE A 151 13.61 -4.55 -10.19
C ILE A 151 12.42 -4.51 -9.24
N ALA A 152 12.23 -5.51 -8.39
CA ALA A 152 11.18 -5.53 -7.38
C ALA A 152 11.30 -4.34 -6.41
N TRP A 153 12.52 -4.06 -5.93
CA TRP A 153 12.77 -2.92 -5.06
C TRP A 153 12.45 -1.59 -5.77
N GLN A 154 12.90 -1.41 -7.02
CA GLN A 154 12.63 -0.19 -7.79
C GLN A 154 11.13 0.01 -8.06
N LEU A 155 10.40 -1.07 -8.38
CA LEU A 155 8.95 -1.02 -8.58
C LEU A 155 8.23 -0.62 -7.28
N VAL A 156 8.53 -1.29 -6.18
CA VAL A 156 7.91 -1.03 -4.88
C VAL A 156 8.27 0.39 -4.39
N ASP A 157 9.51 0.83 -4.51
CA ASP A 157 9.92 2.20 -4.17
C ASP A 157 9.15 3.24 -4.96
N GLN A 158 8.94 3.02 -6.27
CA GLN A 158 8.14 3.93 -7.09
C GLN A 158 6.67 3.93 -6.68
N VAL A 159 6.08 2.76 -6.45
CA VAL A 159 4.67 2.65 -5.98
C VAL A 159 4.48 3.34 -4.63
N ILE A 160 5.43 3.19 -3.71
CA ILE A 160 5.41 3.89 -2.43
C ILE A 160 5.47 5.41 -2.65
N ASN A 161 6.42 5.89 -3.47
CA ASN A 161 6.57 7.32 -3.74
C ASN A 161 5.33 7.90 -4.42
N GLU A 162 4.72 7.22 -5.40
CA GLU A 162 3.48 7.66 -6.04
C GLU A 162 2.29 7.68 -5.08
N THR A 163 2.20 6.69 -4.20
CA THR A 163 1.17 6.65 -3.15
C THR A 163 1.39 7.76 -2.12
N MET A 164 2.65 8.09 -1.83
CA MET A 164 3.03 9.14 -0.88
C MET A 164 3.03 10.55 -1.45
N THR A 165 3.09 10.73 -2.78
CA THR A 165 2.94 12.06 -3.42
C THR A 165 1.47 12.50 -3.48
N VAL A 166 0.52 11.60 -3.31
CA VAL A 166 -0.84 11.99 -2.93
C VAL A 166 -0.78 12.31 -1.44
N TRP A 167 -0.90 13.58 -1.09
CA TRP A 167 -1.12 14.00 0.29
C TRP A 167 -2.36 13.27 0.80
N ASN A 168 -2.13 12.22 1.57
CA ASN A 168 -3.23 11.47 2.15
C ASN A 168 -3.90 12.34 3.20
N GLN A 169 -5.18 12.56 3.03
CA GLN A 169 -6.01 13.25 3.99
C GLN A 169 -6.70 12.20 4.85
N SER A 170 -6.65 12.37 6.14
CA SER A 170 -7.37 11.50 7.09
C SER A 170 -8.09 12.34 8.14
N ALA A 171 -9.05 11.74 8.80
CA ALA A 171 -9.80 12.37 9.87
C ALA A 171 -9.95 11.44 11.07
N THR A 172 -9.95 12.01 12.26
CA THR A 172 -10.16 11.33 13.53
C THR A 172 -11.08 12.15 14.43
N ALA A 173 -11.65 11.52 15.45
CA ALA A 173 -12.37 12.26 16.47
C ALA A 173 -12.03 11.81 17.89
N VAL A 174 -12.11 12.74 18.82
CA VAL A 174 -12.13 12.46 20.25
C VAL A 174 -13.58 12.49 20.71
N VAL A 175 -14.07 11.35 21.15
CA VAL A 175 -15.43 11.21 21.70
C VAL A 175 -15.33 10.98 23.19
N ILE A 176 -15.86 11.89 23.98
CA ILE A 176 -15.88 11.82 25.44
C ILE A 176 -17.33 11.73 25.93
N LYS A 177 -17.61 10.71 26.72
CA LYS A 177 -18.93 10.48 27.36
C LYS A 177 -18.70 10.06 28.81
N ASP A 178 -19.39 10.68 29.74
CA ASP A 178 -19.34 10.34 31.17
C ASP A 178 -17.89 10.27 31.71
N GLN A 179 -17.05 11.28 31.33
CA GLN A 179 -15.61 11.38 31.65
C GLN A 179 -14.75 10.23 31.10
N LYS A 180 -15.25 9.46 30.14
CA LYS A 180 -14.49 8.42 29.45
C LYS A 180 -14.31 8.77 27.99
N VAL A 181 -13.16 8.47 27.43
CA VAL A 181 -12.82 8.60 26.01
C VAL A 181 -12.92 7.25 25.32
N LEU A 182 -13.48 7.22 24.10
CA LEU A 182 -13.51 6.01 23.28
C LEU A 182 -12.18 5.84 22.59
N LEU A 183 -11.54 4.70 22.77
CA LEU A 183 -10.27 4.33 22.14
C LEU A 183 -10.37 2.95 21.50
N ALA A 184 -9.62 2.75 20.41
CA ALA A 184 -9.48 1.48 19.73
C ALA A 184 -8.03 0.98 19.78
N ARG A 185 -7.82 -0.34 19.96
CA ARG A 185 -6.51 -0.97 19.99
C ARG A 185 -6.13 -1.44 18.58
N HIS A 186 -5.23 -0.72 17.97
CA HIS A 186 -4.76 -1.01 16.63
C HIS A 186 -4.03 -2.35 16.51
N THR A 187 -4.23 -3.05 15.38
CA THR A 187 -3.62 -4.36 15.07
C THR A 187 -2.39 -4.24 14.18
N TYR A 188 -2.17 -3.11 13.52
CA TYR A 188 -1.12 -2.92 12.50
C TYR A 188 -0.38 -1.58 12.61
N GLY A 189 0.67 -1.43 11.78
CA GLY A 189 1.43 -0.19 11.62
C GLY A 189 2.12 0.30 12.90
N GLY A 190 2.47 1.57 12.93
CA GLY A 190 3.13 2.22 14.08
C GLY A 190 2.28 2.31 15.34
N GLY A 191 0.97 2.10 15.21
CA GLY A 191 0.00 2.05 16.31
C GLY A 191 -0.27 0.66 16.86
N LYS A 192 0.36 -0.39 16.34
CA LYS A 192 0.11 -1.78 16.75
C LYS A 192 0.22 -1.97 18.26
N GLY A 193 -0.84 -2.52 18.87
CA GLY A 193 -0.97 -2.75 20.29
C GLY A 193 -1.25 -1.50 21.13
N LYS A 194 -1.36 -0.32 20.52
CA LYS A 194 -1.67 0.94 21.20
C LYS A 194 -3.16 1.26 21.14
N LEU A 195 -3.66 1.90 22.18
CA LEU A 195 -4.99 2.49 22.24
C LEU A 195 -4.93 3.91 21.67
N ILE A 196 -5.62 4.12 20.55
CA ILE A 196 -5.66 5.42 19.86
C ILE A 196 -7.11 5.85 19.61
N VAL A 197 -7.29 7.11 19.25
CA VAL A 197 -8.60 7.60 18.77
C VAL A 197 -8.90 7.00 17.40
N PRO A 198 -10.11 6.47 17.16
CA PRO A 198 -10.52 5.92 15.88
C PRO A 198 -10.49 6.97 14.76
N GLY A 199 -10.34 6.52 13.52
CA GLY A 199 -10.35 7.37 12.34
C GLY A 199 -9.47 6.82 11.23
N GLY A 200 -9.68 7.31 10.01
CA GLY A 200 -9.01 6.81 8.82
C GLY A 200 -8.92 7.80 7.68
N TYR A 201 -8.61 7.29 6.50
CA TYR A 201 -8.42 8.10 5.30
C TYR A 201 -9.75 8.53 4.68
N LEU A 202 -9.74 9.75 4.10
CA LEU A 202 -10.87 10.23 3.33
C LEU A 202 -10.99 9.44 2.03
N GLU A 203 -12.22 9.08 1.68
CA GLU A 203 -12.55 8.59 0.35
C GLU A 203 -12.70 9.75 -0.65
N LYS A 204 -12.66 9.43 -1.94
CA LYS A 204 -12.74 10.46 -2.99
C LYS A 204 -14.07 11.20 -2.95
N GLY A 205 -14.00 12.49 -2.65
CA GLY A 205 -15.17 13.38 -2.58
C GLY A 205 -15.81 13.48 -1.20
N GLU A 206 -15.24 12.80 -0.21
CA GLU A 206 -15.69 12.80 1.17
C GLU A 206 -15.10 14.02 1.92
N SER A 207 -15.88 14.65 2.76
CA SER A 207 -15.38 15.66 3.70
C SER A 207 -14.76 14.99 4.93
N PRO A 208 -13.89 15.67 5.69
CA PRO A 208 -13.33 15.12 6.93
C PRO A 208 -14.38 14.69 7.96
N GLU A 209 -15.51 15.40 8.05
CA GLU A 209 -16.62 15.07 8.94
C GLU A 209 -17.36 13.80 8.49
N GLU A 210 -17.50 13.58 7.18
CA GLU A 210 -18.10 12.37 6.63
C GLU A 210 -17.19 11.18 6.85
N ALA A 211 -15.89 11.34 6.58
CA ALA A 211 -14.89 10.31 6.79
C ALA A 211 -14.88 9.81 8.25
N VAL A 212 -14.80 10.73 9.22
CA VAL A 212 -14.72 10.33 10.62
C VAL A 212 -16.01 9.66 11.12
N ARG A 213 -17.20 10.02 10.58
CA ARG A 213 -18.46 9.31 10.89
C ARG A 213 -18.46 7.89 10.34
N ARG A 214 -18.00 7.71 9.09
CA ARG A 214 -17.91 6.41 8.45
C ARG A 214 -16.94 5.51 9.21
N GLU A 215 -15.72 5.97 9.45
CA GLU A 215 -14.67 5.24 10.16
C GLU A 215 -15.12 4.81 11.57
N TYR A 216 -15.72 5.74 12.34
CA TYR A 216 -16.23 5.40 13.68
C TYR A 216 -17.26 4.30 13.64
N ARG A 217 -18.20 4.33 12.68
CA ARG A 217 -19.21 3.30 12.55
C ARG A 217 -18.62 1.96 12.12
N GLU A 218 -17.66 1.98 11.20
CA GLU A 218 -16.99 0.78 10.67
C GLU A 218 -16.06 0.15 11.71
N GLU A 219 -15.16 0.92 12.28
CA GLU A 219 -14.15 0.46 13.22
C GLU A 219 -14.69 0.15 14.62
N THR A 220 -15.72 0.87 15.06
CA THR A 220 -16.13 0.83 16.46
C THR A 220 -17.61 0.44 16.68
N GLY A 221 -18.43 0.45 15.63
CA GLY A 221 -19.87 0.27 15.75
C GLY A 221 -20.60 1.45 16.40
N VAL A 222 -19.93 2.57 16.65
CA VAL A 222 -20.48 3.75 17.34
C VAL A 222 -20.81 4.84 16.32
N GLU A 223 -21.99 5.44 16.48
CA GLU A 223 -22.41 6.61 15.73
C GLU A 223 -22.01 7.89 16.47
N ILE A 224 -21.40 8.82 15.76
CA ILE A 224 -20.91 10.08 16.30
C ILE A 224 -21.39 11.28 15.48
N LYS A 225 -21.40 12.45 16.11
CA LYS A 225 -21.63 13.72 15.45
C LYS A 225 -20.39 14.61 15.66
N PRO A 226 -19.55 14.81 14.64
CA PRO A 226 -18.46 15.78 14.69
C PRO A 226 -19.03 17.17 14.93
N GLU A 227 -18.44 17.91 15.88
CA GLU A 227 -18.93 19.22 16.28
C GLU A 227 -17.89 20.31 15.99
N GLU A 228 -16.62 20.05 16.32
CA GLU A 228 -15.60 21.06 16.29
C GLU A 228 -14.25 20.50 15.89
N LEU A 229 -13.56 21.19 14.99
CA LEU A 229 -12.18 20.89 14.63
C LEU A 229 -11.27 21.36 15.79
N ILE A 230 -10.59 20.42 16.44
CA ILE A 230 -9.75 20.66 17.62
C ILE A 230 -8.25 20.63 17.32
N GLY A 231 -7.86 20.15 16.15
CA GLY A 231 -6.46 20.11 15.76
C GLY A 231 -6.24 19.61 14.35
N ILE A 232 -5.09 19.95 13.79
CA ILE A 232 -4.59 19.39 12.53
C ILE A 232 -3.15 18.93 12.77
N ARG A 233 -2.88 17.69 12.44
CA ARG A 233 -1.52 17.14 12.44
C ARG A 233 -0.99 17.06 11.03
N PHE A 234 0.20 17.58 10.81
CA PHE A 234 0.95 17.48 9.56
C PHE A 234 2.17 16.60 9.74
N ASN A 235 2.48 15.84 8.71
CA ASN A 235 3.79 15.23 8.52
C ASN A 235 4.20 15.34 7.04
N GLN A 236 5.30 14.73 6.64
CA GLN A 236 5.78 14.80 5.24
C GLN A 236 4.89 14.06 4.22
N ARG A 237 3.93 13.24 4.67
CA ARG A 237 3.18 12.29 3.85
C ARG A 237 1.67 12.45 3.92
N ASP A 238 1.19 12.90 5.06
CA ASP A 238 -0.22 13.07 5.32
C ASP A 238 -0.51 14.26 6.22
N TRP A 239 -1.74 14.69 6.21
CA TRP A 239 -2.31 15.55 7.23
C TRP A 239 -3.63 14.98 7.70
N TYR A 240 -3.94 15.12 8.96
CA TYR A 240 -5.20 14.67 9.46
C TYR A 240 -5.86 15.64 10.39
N SER A 241 -7.19 15.77 10.20
CA SER A 241 -8.06 16.62 10.96
C SER A 241 -8.57 15.88 12.18
N ALA A 242 -8.47 16.48 13.35
CA ALA A 242 -9.00 15.91 14.58
C ALA A 242 -10.20 16.72 15.06
N PHE A 243 -11.31 16.04 15.31
CA PHE A 243 -12.57 16.64 15.77
C PHE A 243 -12.84 16.30 17.22
N ARG A 244 -13.53 17.20 17.93
CA ARG A 244 -14.37 16.82 19.05
C ARG A 244 -15.72 16.37 18.50
N ALA A 245 -16.20 15.22 18.97
CA ALA A 245 -17.48 14.70 18.52
C ALA A 245 -18.36 14.22 19.68
N GLU A 246 -19.66 14.39 19.50
CA GLU A 246 -20.68 13.89 20.41
C GLU A 246 -20.95 12.41 20.11
N TYR A 247 -21.09 11.59 21.18
CA TYR A 247 -21.63 10.23 21.04
C TYR A 247 -23.12 10.30 20.78
N VAL A 248 -23.58 9.63 19.74
CA VAL A 248 -25.02 9.57 19.36
C VAL A 248 -25.62 8.24 19.78
N ALA A 249 -25.06 7.14 19.33
CA ALA A 249 -25.63 5.80 19.56
C ALA A 249 -24.58 4.69 19.30
N GLY A 250 -24.95 3.45 19.59
CA GLY A 250 -24.17 2.25 19.29
C GLY A 250 -23.38 1.72 20.48
N ASP A 251 -23.15 0.41 20.49
CA ASP A 251 -22.32 -0.24 21.49
C ASP A 251 -20.91 -0.45 20.92
N PRO A 252 -19.85 -0.04 21.64
CA PRO A 252 -18.47 -0.23 21.19
C PRO A 252 -18.16 -1.69 20.92
N ARG A 253 -17.71 -1.96 19.70
CA ARG A 253 -17.26 -3.29 19.26
C ARG A 253 -16.13 -3.14 18.26
N SER A 254 -15.13 -4.02 18.37
CA SER A 254 -14.07 -4.13 17.39
C SER A 254 -14.62 -4.66 16.05
N ASP A 255 -14.07 -4.21 14.95
CA ASP A 255 -14.28 -4.77 13.60
C ASP A 255 -13.60 -6.15 13.43
N GLY A 256 -12.66 -6.48 14.34
CA GLY A 256 -11.89 -7.73 14.31
C GLY A 256 -10.76 -7.74 13.28
N ASP A 257 -10.50 -6.61 12.63
CA ASP A 257 -9.51 -6.44 11.56
C ASP A 257 -8.50 -5.35 11.88
N GLU A 258 -8.90 -4.10 11.78
CA GLU A 258 -8.04 -2.94 12.06
C GLU A 258 -7.85 -2.74 13.56
N ASN A 259 -8.81 -3.20 14.34
CA ASN A 259 -8.83 -3.13 15.79
C ASN A 259 -9.02 -4.50 16.43
N SER A 260 -8.34 -4.75 17.54
CA SER A 260 -8.57 -5.92 18.40
C SER A 260 -9.49 -5.65 19.59
N GLU A 261 -9.72 -4.38 19.91
CA GLU A 261 -10.48 -3.95 21.08
C GLU A 261 -10.98 -2.52 20.88
N VAL A 262 -12.22 -2.22 21.32
CA VAL A 262 -12.77 -0.85 21.41
C VAL A 262 -13.33 -0.65 22.82
N VAL A 263 -12.81 0.35 23.53
CA VAL A 263 -13.10 0.53 24.95
C VAL A 263 -13.32 1.98 25.35
N TRP A 264 -14.20 2.18 26.33
CA TRP A 264 -14.31 3.43 27.07
C TRP A 264 -13.28 3.45 28.20
N VAL A 265 -12.30 4.34 28.11
CA VAL A 265 -11.26 4.54 29.12
C VAL A 265 -11.51 5.85 29.86
N ASP A 266 -11.40 5.84 31.19
CA ASP A 266 -11.44 7.09 31.97
C ASP A 266 -10.40 8.09 31.45
N VAL A 267 -10.78 9.35 31.29
CA VAL A 267 -9.89 10.37 30.71
C VAL A 267 -8.59 10.51 31.52
N GLN A 268 -8.65 10.50 32.86
CA GLN A 268 -7.45 10.64 33.70
C GLN A 268 -6.57 9.38 33.57
N GLU A 269 -7.18 8.22 33.50
CA GLU A 269 -6.47 6.96 33.23
C GLU A 269 -5.79 7.00 31.85
N ALA A 270 -6.50 7.37 30.77
CA ALA A 270 -5.95 7.46 29.42
C ALA A 270 -4.72 8.36 29.34
N MET A 271 -4.71 9.48 30.09
CA MET A 271 -3.60 10.42 30.12
C MET A 271 -2.33 9.85 30.77
N THR A 272 -2.43 8.81 31.59
CA THR A 272 -1.29 8.18 32.31
C THR A 272 -0.85 6.86 31.72
N ARG A 273 -1.67 6.19 30.92
CA ARG A 273 -1.36 4.87 30.36
C ARG A 273 -0.18 4.90 29.40
N GLU A 274 0.67 3.86 29.45
CA GLU A 274 1.83 3.68 28.56
C GLU A 274 1.44 3.20 27.15
N ASP A 275 0.31 2.49 27.04
CA ASP A 275 -0.22 2.01 25.77
C ASP A 275 -1.07 3.04 25.03
N VAL A 276 -1.29 4.24 25.58
CA VAL A 276 -1.88 5.40 24.90
C VAL A 276 -0.76 6.34 24.42
N PRO A 277 -0.59 6.53 23.09
CA PRO A 277 0.47 7.39 22.54
C PRO A 277 0.32 8.86 22.95
N ASP A 278 1.43 9.58 22.99
CA ASP A 278 1.44 11.00 23.35
C ASP A 278 0.56 11.87 22.44
N LEU A 279 0.54 11.58 21.14
CA LEU A 279 -0.37 12.24 20.20
C LEU A 279 -1.83 12.08 20.61
N THR A 280 -2.28 10.87 20.94
CA THR A 280 -3.64 10.61 21.44
C THR A 280 -3.93 11.42 22.71
N LYS A 281 -2.99 11.46 23.66
CA LYS A 281 -3.12 12.28 24.87
C LYS A 281 -3.26 13.76 24.56
N LYS A 282 -2.48 14.29 23.60
CA LYS A 282 -2.58 15.69 23.18
C LYS A 282 -3.93 16.00 22.54
N LEU A 283 -4.46 15.09 21.72
CA LEU A 283 -5.79 15.26 21.13
C LEU A 283 -6.91 15.24 22.17
N ILE A 284 -6.81 14.37 23.16
CA ILE A 284 -7.74 14.37 24.32
C ILE A 284 -7.67 15.70 25.05
N ALA A 285 -6.47 16.21 25.29
CA ALA A 285 -6.29 17.52 25.93
C ALA A 285 -6.89 18.65 25.09
N CYS A 286 -6.69 18.64 23.77
CA CYS A 286 -7.33 19.60 22.85
C CYS A 286 -8.86 19.55 22.91
N ALA A 287 -9.44 18.33 23.01
CA ALA A 287 -10.89 18.17 23.09
C ALA A 287 -11.50 18.69 24.40
N LEU A 288 -10.72 18.71 25.46
CA LEU A 288 -11.11 19.22 26.79
C LEU A 288 -10.83 20.72 26.96
N SER A 289 -10.03 21.32 26.09
CA SER A 289 -9.65 22.74 26.18
C SER A 289 -10.80 23.64 25.78
N GLU A 290 -11.09 24.63 26.60
CA GLU A 290 -12.03 25.73 26.32
C GLU A 290 -11.33 26.95 25.70
N LYS A 291 -10.02 26.89 25.48
CA LYS A 291 -9.26 28.03 24.93
C LYS A 291 -9.58 28.27 23.47
N GLU A 292 -9.67 29.50 23.09
CA GLU A 292 -9.74 29.92 21.69
C GLU A 292 -8.34 30.05 21.07
N GLY A 293 -8.25 29.76 19.77
CA GLY A 293 -7.01 29.84 19.00
C GLY A 293 -6.22 28.54 19.00
N TRP A 294 -5.31 28.44 18.04
CA TRP A 294 -4.46 27.28 17.82
C TRP A 294 -3.00 27.67 17.94
N GLU A 295 -2.22 26.79 18.56
CA GLU A 295 -0.77 26.89 18.64
C GLU A 295 -0.12 25.56 18.30
N GLU A 296 1.17 25.56 17.98
CA GLU A 296 1.92 24.31 17.80
C GLU A 296 2.12 23.65 19.16
N ILE A 297 1.67 22.38 19.24
CA ILE A 297 1.72 21.58 20.46
C ILE A 297 2.84 20.55 20.32
N PRO A 298 3.91 20.62 21.14
CA PRO A 298 4.96 19.62 21.12
C PRO A 298 4.43 18.26 21.59
N PHE A 299 4.77 17.21 20.85
CA PHE A 299 4.44 15.83 21.20
C PHE A 299 5.57 14.88 20.80
N GLN A 300 5.62 13.72 21.45
CA GLN A 300 6.61 12.69 21.14
C GLN A 300 6.13 11.81 19.98
N SER A 301 6.99 11.62 19.00
CA SER A 301 6.74 10.76 17.84
C SER A 301 8.01 10.02 17.42
N THR A 302 7.85 8.80 16.91
CA THR A 302 8.91 8.03 16.28
C THR A 302 9.23 8.51 14.85
N THR A 303 8.30 9.25 14.24
CA THR A 303 8.46 9.82 12.89
C THR A 303 8.98 11.26 12.98
N LYS A 304 9.94 11.61 12.13
CA LYS A 304 10.51 12.96 12.04
C LYS A 304 9.57 13.95 11.33
N ASN A 305 9.75 15.25 11.59
CA ASN A 305 9.04 16.36 10.91
C ASN A 305 7.51 16.24 11.03
N GLN A 306 7.03 16.00 12.25
CA GLN A 306 5.60 16.06 12.54
C GLN A 306 5.27 17.32 13.33
N HIS A 307 4.15 17.94 12.98
CA HIS A 307 3.64 19.16 13.59
C HIS A 307 2.17 18.97 13.95
N LEU A 308 1.80 19.26 15.19
CA LEU A 308 0.41 19.27 15.65
C LEU A 308 0.04 20.71 16.00
N TYR A 309 -0.99 21.22 15.35
CA TYR A 309 -1.61 22.49 15.69
C TYR A 309 -2.97 22.22 16.33
N GLY A 310 -3.25 22.82 17.45
CA GLY A 310 -4.50 22.60 18.16
C GLY A 310 -4.66 23.56 19.35
N ARG A 311 -5.73 23.37 20.09
CA ARG A 311 -5.99 24.12 21.34
C ARG A 311 -5.15 23.57 22.48
N ARG A 312 -4.65 24.44 23.33
CA ARG A 312 -3.82 24.03 24.46
C ARG A 312 -4.51 24.28 25.80
#